data_e0a61f7d14e9edab9a82fddf176697cd
#
_entry.id   e0a61f7d14e9edab9a82fddf176697cd
#
_cell.length_a   1.000
_cell.length_b   1.000
_cell.length_c   1.000
_cell.angle_alpha   90.00
_cell.angle_beta   90.00
_cell.angle_gamma   90.00
#
_symmetry.space_group_name_H-M   'P 1'
#
loop_
_entity.id
_entity.type
_entity.pdbx_description
1 polymer ?
#
loop_
_entity_poly.entity_id
_entity_poly.type
_entity_poly.pdbx_seq_one_letter_code
_entity_poly.pdbx_strand_id
1 'polypeptide(L)'
;MSAIALEENFTEIDVSNDFSCIGHQDVNGTTIRCWKKSSHGYQTLKQALGNSCNPAFMQLGSRIGSETLYKYFDAFGFFEKTGIAVAGESSSNFHKLENVGPVELATTSFGQRFEITPLQLITAISSIANDGKLMQPRIVKQTVNPDADITTNIDTNTVRQVVSEETAAKAREMMEYVVTNGGGALGAVEGYSIGGKTGTSQPSPGKEHEGYTVSFVAISPTDNPEIVLLVAIYNPATSDPYGSQICGPIVSNMLSEILPYMGLSSSNIDTITMNQASTELTVPDIRNKTVTEAQKILASSGLQSKINVSGNKDELLVTEQTPTPGTTVLNNSIVALYTEENAIRTSVTVPNLIGLTLSQAKNSIKTKNLNMTYEGAGKVINQSISKDTTVEEGTVIHLVLE
;
A
#
# COMPACT_ATOMS: atom_id res chain seq x y z
N MET A 1 3.13 15.27 -9.00
CA MET A 1 2.37 16.42 -8.42
C MET A 1 3.01 16.94 -7.13
N SER A 2 3.01 16.15 -6.03
CA SER A 2 3.54 16.63 -4.74
C SER A 2 5.01 17.08 -4.82
N ALA A 3 5.87 16.28 -5.45
CA ALA A 3 7.27 16.64 -5.64
C ALA A 3 7.45 17.94 -6.48
N ILE A 4 6.63 18.13 -7.52
CA ILE A 4 6.61 19.36 -8.32
C ILE A 4 6.24 20.55 -7.46
N ALA A 5 5.21 20.41 -6.64
CA ALA A 5 4.74 21.50 -5.78
C ALA A 5 5.77 21.92 -4.73
N LEU A 6 6.52 20.96 -4.19
CA LEU A 6 7.61 21.22 -3.24
C LEU A 6 8.80 21.86 -3.93
N GLU A 7 9.21 21.36 -5.09
CA GLU A 7 10.36 21.88 -5.87
C GLU A 7 10.15 23.32 -6.32
N GLU A 8 8.93 23.64 -6.76
CA GLU A 8 8.57 24.99 -7.23
C GLU A 8 7.99 25.89 -6.10
N ASN A 9 8.04 25.43 -4.83
CA ASN A 9 7.59 26.17 -3.65
C ASN A 9 6.13 26.63 -3.69
N PHE A 10 5.24 25.84 -4.29
CA PHE A 10 3.79 26.10 -4.28
C PHE A 10 3.14 25.79 -2.94
N THR A 11 3.75 24.95 -2.14
CA THR A 11 3.32 24.55 -0.79
C THR A 11 4.44 23.81 -0.05
N GLU A 12 4.22 23.55 1.24
CA GLU A 12 5.05 22.68 2.09
C GLU A 12 4.23 21.48 2.58
N ILE A 13 4.89 20.45 3.11
CA ILE A 13 4.25 19.17 3.45
C ILE A 13 3.20 19.27 4.55
N ASP A 14 3.37 20.17 5.53
CA ASP A 14 2.54 20.26 6.74
C ASP A 14 1.83 21.61 6.94
N VAL A 15 1.64 22.40 5.87
CA VAL A 15 0.86 23.63 5.95
C VAL A 15 -0.59 23.30 6.32
N SER A 16 -1.04 23.78 7.46
CA SER A 16 -2.38 23.52 7.97
C SER A 16 -3.45 24.14 7.09
N ASN A 17 -4.52 23.39 6.82
CA ASN A 17 -5.68 23.83 6.03
C ASN A 17 -5.34 24.30 4.61
N ASP A 18 -4.24 23.83 4.04
CA ASP A 18 -3.79 24.24 2.71
C ASP A 18 -4.74 23.76 1.60
N PHE A 19 -5.37 22.62 1.79
CA PHE A 19 -6.34 22.04 0.87
C PHE A 19 -7.66 21.76 1.55
N SER A 20 -8.76 21.85 0.79
CA SER A 20 -10.11 21.53 1.27
C SER A 20 -10.79 20.51 0.36
N CYS A 21 -11.57 19.61 0.96
CA CYS A 21 -12.36 18.63 0.24
C CYS A 21 -13.77 18.53 0.83
N ILE A 22 -14.76 18.86 0.05
CA ILE A 22 -16.19 18.72 0.39
C ILE A 22 -16.85 17.52 -0.31
N GLY A 23 -16.01 16.58 -0.85
CA GLY A 23 -16.46 15.40 -1.59
C GLY A 23 -16.50 15.62 -3.11
N HIS A 24 -16.35 16.83 -3.59
CA HIS A 24 -16.26 17.17 -5.02
C HIS A 24 -15.59 18.54 -5.21
N GLN A 25 -15.34 18.89 -6.47
CA GLN A 25 -14.92 20.21 -6.90
C GLN A 25 -15.53 20.51 -8.28
N ASP A 26 -16.06 21.71 -8.45
CA ASP A 26 -16.55 22.18 -9.73
C ASP A 26 -15.41 22.87 -10.49
N VAL A 27 -15.18 22.41 -11.71
CA VAL A 27 -14.13 22.93 -12.60
C VAL A 27 -14.79 23.27 -13.93
N ASN A 28 -14.84 24.54 -14.27
CA ASN A 28 -15.42 25.05 -15.53
C ASN A 28 -16.80 24.43 -15.86
N GLY A 29 -17.70 24.37 -14.88
CA GLY A 29 -19.05 23.82 -15.03
C GLY A 29 -19.14 22.28 -14.96
N THR A 30 -18.02 21.59 -14.77
CA THR A 30 -17.97 20.14 -14.60
C THR A 30 -17.73 19.78 -13.15
N THR A 31 -18.64 19.02 -12.54
CA THR A 31 -18.47 18.52 -11.17
C THR A 31 -17.62 17.25 -11.16
N ILE A 32 -16.42 17.32 -10.59
CA ILE A 32 -15.51 16.18 -10.43
C ILE A 32 -15.53 15.71 -8.98
N ARG A 33 -15.82 14.43 -8.75
CA ARG A 33 -16.04 13.86 -7.42
C ARG A 33 -14.77 13.30 -6.82
N CYS A 34 -14.68 13.38 -5.50
CA CYS A 34 -13.72 12.58 -4.73
C CYS A 34 -14.20 11.13 -4.66
N TRP A 35 -13.26 10.19 -4.51
CA TRP A 35 -13.60 8.79 -4.24
C TRP A 35 -14.36 8.64 -2.90
N LYS A 36 -14.02 9.44 -1.90
CA LYS A 36 -14.73 9.52 -0.62
C LYS A 36 -15.92 10.47 -0.75
N LYS A 37 -17.12 9.94 -0.77
CA LYS A 37 -18.37 10.69 -0.96
C LYS A 37 -18.65 11.69 0.16
N SER A 38 -18.24 11.40 1.41
CA SER A 38 -18.51 12.22 2.58
C SER A 38 -17.64 13.47 2.67
N SER A 39 -16.47 13.49 2.21
CA SER A 39 -15.44 14.54 2.27
C SER A 39 -14.22 14.17 3.12
N HIS A 40 -13.09 14.84 2.87
CA HIS A 40 -11.90 14.73 3.72
C HIS A 40 -11.72 15.96 4.63
N GLY A 41 -12.47 17.05 4.40
CA GLY A 41 -12.30 18.30 5.13
C GLY A 41 -11.01 19.03 4.72
N TYR A 42 -10.47 19.80 5.67
CA TYR A 42 -9.19 20.49 5.49
C TYR A 42 -8.02 19.53 5.68
N GLN A 43 -6.97 19.72 4.89
CA GLN A 43 -5.81 18.81 4.84
C GLN A 43 -4.52 19.57 4.55
N THR A 44 -3.39 19.02 5.06
CA THR A 44 -2.04 19.36 4.58
C THR A 44 -1.75 18.60 3.28
N LEU A 45 -0.66 18.92 2.58
CA LEU A 45 -0.22 18.16 1.39
C LEU A 45 0.02 16.67 1.72
N LYS A 46 0.67 16.39 2.85
CA LYS A 46 0.94 15.04 3.33
C LYS A 46 -0.35 14.25 3.57
N GLN A 47 -1.33 14.85 4.24
CA GLN A 47 -2.64 14.25 4.46
C GLN A 47 -3.41 14.05 3.14
N ALA A 48 -3.34 15.00 2.22
CA ALA A 48 -3.99 14.90 0.91
C ALA A 48 -3.42 13.73 0.08
N LEU A 49 -2.10 13.49 0.14
CA LEU A 49 -1.46 12.33 -0.49
C LEU A 49 -1.88 11.02 0.20
N GLY A 50 -1.87 10.98 1.53
CA GLY A 50 -2.30 9.83 2.32
C GLY A 50 -3.75 9.43 2.06
N ASN A 51 -4.63 10.42 1.96
CA ASN A 51 -6.05 10.25 1.65
C ASN A 51 -6.33 10.04 0.15
N SER A 52 -5.35 10.18 -0.72
CA SER A 52 -5.55 10.16 -2.18
C SER A 52 -6.70 11.10 -2.63
N CYS A 53 -6.72 12.33 -2.12
CA CYS A 53 -7.83 13.26 -2.22
C CYS A 53 -7.86 13.97 -3.58
N ASN A 54 -8.80 13.61 -4.48
CA ASN A 54 -8.93 14.23 -5.80
C ASN A 54 -9.07 15.77 -5.73
N PRO A 55 -10.00 16.38 -4.93
CA PRO A 55 -10.11 17.83 -4.84
C PRO A 55 -8.82 18.54 -4.40
N ALA A 56 -8.06 17.98 -3.47
CA ALA A 56 -6.80 18.57 -3.04
C ALA A 56 -5.78 18.60 -4.20
N PHE A 57 -5.69 17.50 -4.96
CA PHE A 57 -4.79 17.47 -6.12
C PHE A 57 -5.28 18.32 -7.30
N MET A 58 -6.58 18.52 -7.48
CA MET A 58 -7.11 19.50 -8.44
C MET A 58 -6.73 20.93 -8.07
N GLN A 59 -6.84 21.30 -6.77
CA GLN A 59 -6.40 22.60 -6.26
C GLN A 59 -4.89 22.79 -6.47
N LEU A 60 -4.11 21.76 -6.16
CA LEU A 60 -2.66 21.77 -6.39
C LEU A 60 -2.32 21.94 -7.87
N GLY A 61 -3.00 21.20 -8.76
CA GLY A 61 -2.80 21.32 -10.20
C GLY A 61 -3.13 22.71 -10.75
N SER A 62 -4.18 23.34 -10.21
CA SER A 62 -4.54 24.72 -10.55
C SER A 62 -3.46 25.74 -10.13
N ARG A 63 -2.78 25.50 -8.99
CA ARG A 63 -1.66 26.33 -8.53
C ARG A 63 -0.43 26.15 -9.41
N ILE A 64 -0.10 24.91 -9.78
CA ILE A 64 1.08 24.55 -10.58
C ILE A 64 0.91 25.04 -12.03
N GLY A 65 -0.28 24.89 -12.60
CA GLY A 65 -0.56 25.20 -14.01
C GLY A 65 -0.08 24.12 -14.98
N SER A 66 -0.64 24.15 -16.19
CA SER A 66 -0.36 23.12 -17.22
C SER A 66 1.06 23.15 -17.74
N GLU A 67 1.63 24.33 -17.94
CA GLU A 67 2.99 24.49 -18.48
C GLU A 67 4.04 23.88 -17.54
N THR A 68 3.99 24.22 -16.23
CA THR A 68 4.90 23.67 -15.23
C THR A 68 4.69 22.16 -15.08
N LEU A 69 3.44 21.70 -15.05
CA LEU A 69 3.11 20.26 -14.96
C LEU A 69 3.74 19.49 -16.11
N TYR A 70 3.60 19.96 -17.35
CA TYR A 70 4.13 19.30 -18.53
C TYR A 70 5.66 19.36 -18.61
N LYS A 71 6.28 20.47 -18.20
CA LYS A 71 7.75 20.56 -18.01
C LYS A 71 8.27 19.43 -17.12
N TYR A 72 7.58 19.15 -16.01
CA TYR A 72 8.00 18.06 -15.12
C TYR A 72 7.62 16.67 -15.64
N PHE A 73 6.53 16.51 -16.37
CA PHE A 73 6.24 15.24 -17.04
C PHE A 73 7.34 14.85 -18.03
N ASP A 74 7.85 15.84 -18.77
CA ASP A 74 9.03 15.66 -19.63
C ASP A 74 10.28 15.34 -18.81
N ALA A 75 10.53 16.10 -17.75
CA ALA A 75 11.68 15.86 -16.86
C ALA A 75 11.67 14.47 -16.24
N PHE A 76 10.50 13.93 -15.83
CA PHE A 76 10.33 12.56 -15.34
C PHE A 76 10.38 11.49 -16.45
N GLY A 77 10.51 11.87 -17.71
CA GLY A 77 10.64 10.95 -18.84
C GLY A 77 9.32 10.35 -19.33
N PHE A 78 8.17 10.99 -19.06
CA PHE A 78 6.88 10.44 -19.47
C PHE A 78 6.56 10.61 -20.96
N PHE A 79 7.25 11.53 -21.67
CA PHE A 79 7.02 11.75 -23.09
C PHE A 79 7.97 10.98 -24.01
N GLU A 80 8.92 10.27 -23.47
CA GLU A 80 9.92 9.50 -24.20
C GLU A 80 10.00 8.04 -23.72
N LYS A 81 10.61 7.20 -24.52
CA LYS A 81 10.93 5.83 -24.10
C LYS A 81 12.05 5.87 -23.07
N THR A 82 12.05 4.93 -22.13
CA THR A 82 13.07 4.88 -21.08
C THR A 82 14.45 4.51 -21.59
N GLY A 83 14.55 3.97 -22.80
CA GLY A 83 15.80 3.53 -23.39
C GLY A 83 16.35 2.23 -22.81
N ILE A 84 15.51 1.41 -22.17
CA ILE A 84 15.89 0.09 -21.72
C ILE A 84 16.32 -0.78 -22.93
N ALA A 85 17.37 -1.57 -22.76
CA ALA A 85 17.96 -2.39 -23.84
C ALA A 85 17.15 -3.65 -24.18
N VAL A 86 15.82 -3.48 -24.38
CA VAL A 86 14.90 -4.54 -24.85
C VAL A 86 13.98 -4.01 -25.94
N ALA A 87 13.56 -4.88 -26.85
CA ALA A 87 12.62 -4.51 -27.90
C ALA A 87 11.18 -4.44 -27.37
N GLY A 88 10.33 -3.67 -28.03
CA GLY A 88 8.89 -3.64 -27.77
C GLY A 88 8.45 -2.62 -26.70
N GLU A 89 9.29 -1.69 -26.28
CA GLU A 89 8.89 -0.62 -25.38
C GLU A 89 7.83 0.27 -26.03
N SER A 90 6.65 0.37 -25.40
CA SER A 90 5.55 1.22 -25.85
C SER A 90 5.77 2.67 -25.49
N SER A 91 4.99 3.56 -26.12
CA SER A 91 4.98 4.99 -25.79
C SER A 91 3.79 5.32 -24.90
N SER A 92 3.93 6.38 -24.12
CA SER A 92 2.85 7.01 -23.36
C SER A 92 1.85 7.73 -24.28
N ASN A 93 0.69 8.07 -23.72
CA ASN A 93 -0.34 8.85 -24.38
C ASN A 93 -0.83 9.97 -23.48
N PHE A 94 -0.65 11.21 -23.92
CA PHE A 94 -1.03 12.42 -23.20
C PHE A 94 -1.80 13.37 -24.12
N HIS A 95 -2.66 14.20 -23.54
CA HIS A 95 -3.14 15.37 -24.27
C HIS A 95 -1.96 16.26 -24.66
N LYS A 96 -2.03 16.89 -25.85
CA LYS A 96 -1.07 17.93 -26.19
C LYS A 96 -1.30 19.13 -25.26
N LEU A 97 -0.23 19.80 -24.85
CA LEU A 97 -0.31 20.95 -23.92
C LEU A 97 -1.29 22.05 -24.39
N GLU A 98 -1.34 22.32 -25.70
CA GLU A 98 -2.26 23.27 -26.32
C GLU A 98 -3.75 22.93 -26.15
N ASN A 99 -4.06 21.66 -25.85
CA ASN A 99 -5.42 21.14 -25.67
C ASN A 99 -5.76 20.91 -24.19
N VAL A 100 -4.89 21.33 -23.25
CA VAL A 100 -5.12 21.16 -21.82
C VAL A 100 -5.91 22.33 -21.26
N GLY A 101 -7.22 22.15 -21.21
CA GLY A 101 -8.12 23.09 -20.53
C GLY A 101 -8.17 22.85 -19.01
N PRO A 102 -9.01 23.62 -18.28
CA PRO A 102 -9.13 23.48 -16.82
C PRO A 102 -9.56 22.08 -16.36
N VAL A 103 -10.43 21.41 -17.12
CA VAL A 103 -10.94 20.05 -16.77
C VAL A 103 -9.85 18.99 -17.01
N GLU A 104 -9.12 19.08 -18.12
CA GLU A 104 -7.99 18.20 -18.41
C GLU A 104 -6.89 18.37 -17.36
N LEU A 105 -6.53 19.60 -17.01
CA LEU A 105 -5.55 19.87 -15.95
C LEU A 105 -6.00 19.28 -14.63
N ALA A 106 -7.25 19.51 -14.22
CA ALA A 106 -7.79 18.99 -12.98
C ALA A 106 -7.75 17.46 -12.92
N THR A 107 -8.17 16.77 -13.98
CA THR A 107 -8.18 15.30 -14.04
C THR A 107 -6.78 14.70 -14.10
N THR A 108 -5.87 15.31 -14.85
CA THR A 108 -4.46 14.90 -14.94
C THR A 108 -3.76 15.05 -13.59
N SER A 109 -4.14 16.07 -12.79
CA SER A 109 -3.51 16.37 -11.49
C SER A 109 -3.67 15.26 -10.46
N PHE A 110 -4.72 14.45 -10.53
CA PHE A 110 -4.89 13.27 -9.65
C PHE A 110 -4.70 11.93 -10.38
N GLY A 111 -4.12 11.94 -11.58
CA GLY A 111 -3.66 10.73 -12.27
C GLY A 111 -4.67 10.08 -13.22
N GLN A 112 -5.55 10.89 -13.84
CA GLN A 112 -6.52 10.41 -14.80
C GLN A 112 -6.29 11.03 -16.18
N ARG A 113 -6.83 10.39 -17.24
CA ARG A 113 -6.81 10.89 -18.62
C ARG A 113 -5.44 10.96 -19.31
N PHE A 114 -4.49 10.14 -18.87
CA PHE A 114 -3.26 9.88 -19.59
C PHE A 114 -2.87 8.42 -19.41
N GLU A 115 -2.02 7.91 -20.28
CA GLU A 115 -1.51 6.55 -20.23
C GLU A 115 0.02 6.59 -20.21
N ILE A 116 0.63 5.85 -19.29
CA ILE A 116 2.07 5.64 -19.19
C ILE A 116 2.36 4.15 -19.06
N THR A 117 3.53 3.74 -19.50
CA THR A 117 3.93 2.35 -19.29
C THR A 117 4.31 2.08 -17.84
N PRO A 118 4.14 0.85 -17.32
CA PRO A 118 4.66 0.49 -16.00
C PRO A 118 6.15 0.78 -15.84
N LEU A 119 6.92 0.63 -16.91
CA LEU A 119 8.35 0.91 -16.92
C LEU A 119 8.64 2.41 -16.76
N GLN A 120 7.91 3.29 -17.45
CA GLN A 120 8.03 4.74 -17.26
C GLN A 120 7.64 5.13 -15.83
N LEU A 121 6.56 4.55 -15.28
CA LEU A 121 6.12 4.84 -13.91
C LEU A 121 7.17 4.45 -12.89
N ILE A 122 7.68 3.21 -12.93
CA ILE A 122 8.68 2.76 -11.96
C ILE A 122 9.99 3.53 -12.10
N THR A 123 10.41 3.89 -13.32
CA THR A 123 11.60 4.70 -13.58
C THR A 123 11.45 6.11 -12.98
N ALA A 124 10.30 6.75 -13.16
CA ALA A 124 10.01 8.05 -12.57
C ALA A 124 9.99 8.01 -11.03
N ILE A 125 9.37 6.99 -10.44
CA ILE A 125 9.37 6.82 -8.97
C ILE A 125 10.77 6.46 -8.45
N SER A 126 11.56 5.70 -9.22
CA SER A 126 12.96 5.41 -8.88
C SER A 126 13.82 6.67 -8.82
N SER A 127 13.49 7.73 -9.56
CA SER A 127 14.19 9.01 -9.41
C SER A 127 13.94 9.65 -8.03
N ILE A 128 12.74 9.51 -7.47
CA ILE A 128 12.44 9.95 -6.09
C ILE A 128 13.20 9.11 -5.05
N ALA A 129 13.34 7.81 -5.31
CA ALA A 129 14.16 6.92 -4.49
C ALA A 129 15.67 7.22 -4.61
N ASN A 130 16.12 7.80 -5.71
CA ASN A 130 17.52 8.08 -6.05
C ASN A 130 17.82 9.59 -6.02
N ASP A 131 17.40 10.27 -4.95
CA ASP A 131 17.70 11.68 -4.68
C ASP A 131 17.39 12.62 -5.84
N GLY A 132 16.30 12.35 -6.54
CA GLY A 132 15.81 13.13 -7.67
C GLY A 132 16.51 12.86 -9.00
N LYS A 133 17.42 11.89 -9.09
CA LYS A 133 18.17 11.56 -10.31
C LYS A 133 17.43 10.50 -11.13
N LEU A 134 17.03 10.85 -12.34
CA LEU A 134 16.46 9.91 -13.31
C LEU A 134 17.58 9.09 -13.94
N MET A 135 17.48 7.77 -13.85
CA MET A 135 18.43 6.82 -14.42
C MET A 135 17.83 6.11 -15.63
N GLN A 136 18.67 5.79 -16.61
CA GLN A 136 18.27 4.87 -17.68
C GLN A 136 18.16 3.46 -17.13
N PRO A 137 16.99 2.78 -17.27
CA PRO A 137 16.85 1.40 -16.84
C PRO A 137 17.78 0.46 -17.60
N ARG A 138 18.36 -0.51 -16.90
CA ARG A 138 19.17 -1.57 -17.52
C ARG A 138 18.86 -2.93 -16.90
N ILE A 139 18.94 -3.98 -17.71
CA ILE A 139 18.78 -5.37 -17.27
C ILE A 139 20.05 -6.20 -17.50
N VAL A 140 21.00 -5.70 -18.28
CA VAL A 140 22.29 -6.34 -18.52
C VAL A 140 23.35 -5.63 -17.71
N LYS A 141 23.99 -6.34 -16.79
CA LYS A 141 25.09 -5.83 -15.97
C LYS A 141 26.43 -5.91 -16.70
N GLN A 142 26.64 -7.01 -17.38
CA GLN A 142 27.89 -7.29 -18.13
C GLN A 142 27.65 -8.29 -19.25
N THR A 143 28.50 -8.25 -20.27
CA THR A 143 28.61 -9.29 -21.28
C THR A 143 29.96 -9.98 -21.16
N VAL A 144 29.98 -11.32 -21.38
CA VAL A 144 31.20 -12.14 -21.32
C VAL A 144 31.38 -12.81 -22.66
N ASN A 145 32.55 -12.63 -23.25
CA ASN A 145 32.99 -13.41 -24.42
C ASN A 145 33.98 -14.45 -23.94
N PRO A 146 33.58 -15.72 -23.76
CA PRO A 146 34.47 -16.77 -23.20
C PRO A 146 35.62 -17.13 -24.15
N ASP A 147 35.42 -17.00 -25.48
CA ASP A 147 36.45 -17.33 -26.45
C ASP A 147 37.62 -16.32 -26.47
N ALA A 148 37.35 -15.09 -26.08
CA ALA A 148 38.34 -14.02 -26.05
C ALA A 148 38.78 -13.65 -24.62
N ASP A 149 38.21 -14.30 -23.58
CA ASP A 149 38.37 -13.92 -22.15
C ASP A 149 38.10 -12.43 -21.88
N ILE A 150 37.10 -11.87 -22.58
CA ILE A 150 36.73 -10.45 -22.46
C ILE A 150 35.42 -10.35 -21.69
N THR A 151 35.45 -9.61 -20.59
CA THR A 151 34.25 -9.16 -19.86
C THR A 151 34.06 -7.66 -20.05
N THR A 152 32.91 -7.26 -20.58
CA THR A 152 32.55 -5.85 -20.77
C THR A 152 31.43 -5.50 -19.79
N ASN A 153 31.69 -4.62 -18.86
CA ASN A 153 30.70 -4.06 -17.94
C ASN A 153 29.85 -3.00 -18.63
N ILE A 154 28.57 -2.95 -18.30
CA ILE A 154 27.66 -1.90 -18.75
C ILE A 154 27.42 -0.97 -17.56
N ASP A 155 27.86 0.26 -17.69
CA ASP A 155 27.74 1.26 -16.63
C ASP A 155 26.29 1.77 -16.46
N THR A 156 26.01 2.33 -15.29
CA THR A 156 24.77 3.05 -15.03
C THR A 156 24.82 4.42 -15.72
N ASN A 157 23.72 4.84 -16.31
CA ASN A 157 23.61 6.14 -16.99
C ASN A 157 22.59 7.03 -16.27
N THR A 158 23.06 8.16 -15.74
CA THR A 158 22.19 9.23 -15.21
C THR A 158 21.70 10.07 -16.36
N VAL A 159 20.39 10.11 -16.56
CA VAL A 159 19.76 10.90 -17.63
C VAL A 159 19.74 12.38 -17.26
N ARG A 160 19.20 12.71 -16.06
CA ARG A 160 19.10 14.08 -15.55
C ARG A 160 18.71 14.14 -14.07
N GLN A 161 18.93 15.30 -13.43
CA GLN A 161 18.31 15.65 -12.16
C GLN A 161 16.90 16.17 -12.46
N VAL A 162 15.86 15.58 -11.84
CA VAL A 162 14.45 15.95 -12.04
C VAL A 162 13.96 16.91 -10.97
N VAL A 163 14.27 16.60 -9.72
CA VAL A 163 13.98 17.41 -8.54
C VAL A 163 15.20 17.39 -7.63
N SER A 164 15.29 18.34 -6.70
CA SER A 164 16.36 18.40 -5.71
C SER A 164 16.35 17.17 -4.79
N GLU A 165 17.49 16.87 -4.17
CA GLU A 165 17.62 15.83 -3.14
C GLU A 165 16.68 16.08 -1.96
N GLU A 166 16.54 17.35 -1.53
CA GLU A 166 15.61 17.76 -0.48
C GLU A 166 14.16 17.44 -0.84
N THR A 167 13.74 17.80 -2.05
CA THR A 167 12.39 17.49 -2.54
C THR A 167 12.14 15.98 -2.63
N ALA A 168 13.13 15.23 -3.10
CA ALA A 168 13.05 13.77 -3.16
C ALA A 168 12.87 13.15 -1.75
N ALA A 169 13.64 13.63 -0.76
CA ALA A 169 13.53 13.20 0.63
C ALA A 169 12.14 13.53 1.23
N LYS A 170 11.63 14.76 1.05
CA LYS A 170 10.28 15.15 1.45
C LYS A 170 9.20 14.30 0.78
N ALA A 171 9.38 13.96 -0.50
CA ALA A 171 8.45 13.08 -1.22
C ALA A 171 8.45 11.65 -0.64
N ARG A 172 9.61 11.10 -0.28
CA ARG A 172 9.72 9.79 0.40
C ARG A 172 9.05 9.80 1.77
N GLU A 173 9.24 10.86 2.57
CA GLU A 173 8.54 11.04 3.85
C GLU A 173 7.01 10.99 3.68
N MET A 174 6.49 11.70 2.69
CA MET A 174 5.05 11.66 2.39
C MET A 174 4.58 10.28 1.92
N MET A 175 5.40 9.56 1.15
CA MET A 175 5.07 8.18 0.74
C MET A 175 5.07 7.21 1.92
N GLU A 176 5.95 7.40 2.91
CA GLU A 176 5.92 6.65 4.18
C GLU A 176 4.64 6.94 4.96
N TYR A 177 4.24 8.20 5.05
CA TYR A 177 2.97 8.59 5.67
C TYR A 177 1.76 7.91 5.02
N VAL A 178 1.76 7.71 3.70
CA VAL A 178 0.68 6.96 2.99
C VAL A 178 0.56 5.53 3.52
N VAL A 179 1.68 4.88 3.83
CA VAL A 179 1.69 3.50 4.34
C VAL A 179 1.40 3.45 5.84
N THR A 180 1.91 4.39 6.62
CA THR A 180 1.74 4.40 8.08
C THR A 180 0.39 4.94 8.52
N ASN A 181 -0.16 5.95 7.83
CA ASN A 181 -1.35 6.71 8.26
C ASN A 181 -2.44 6.83 7.18
N GLY A 182 -2.16 6.40 5.96
CA GLY A 182 -3.04 6.60 4.80
C GLY A 182 -3.59 5.32 4.19
N GLY A 183 -4.04 5.43 2.94
CA GLY A 183 -4.64 4.33 2.18
C GLY A 183 -3.67 3.23 1.74
N GLY A 184 -2.39 3.32 2.07
CA GLY A 184 -1.34 2.34 1.72
C GLY A 184 -1.04 1.30 2.80
N ALA A 185 -1.76 1.30 3.92
CA ALA A 185 -1.42 0.49 5.10
C ALA A 185 -1.29 -1.03 4.83
N LEU A 186 -2.02 -1.56 3.85
CA LEU A 186 -1.92 -2.97 3.46
C LEU A 186 -0.61 -3.33 2.73
N GLY A 187 0.20 -2.35 2.35
CA GLY A 187 1.54 -2.53 1.80
C GLY A 187 2.67 -2.49 2.84
N ALA A 188 2.34 -2.30 4.11
CA ALA A 188 3.32 -2.25 5.19
C ALA A 188 3.99 -3.60 5.41
N VAL A 189 5.27 -3.57 5.79
CA VAL A 189 6.04 -4.74 6.25
C VAL A 189 6.59 -4.40 7.62
N GLU A 190 6.29 -5.24 8.61
CA GLU A 190 6.71 -4.99 9.99
C GLU A 190 8.25 -4.94 10.11
N GLY A 191 8.75 -3.94 10.81
CA GLY A 191 10.18 -3.74 11.01
C GLY A 191 10.90 -3.05 9.86
N TYR A 192 10.20 -2.70 8.77
CA TYR A 192 10.80 -1.99 7.63
C TYR A 192 10.08 -0.66 7.36
N SER A 193 10.87 0.34 7.01
CA SER A 193 10.34 1.62 6.53
C SER A 193 9.90 1.47 5.08
N ILE A 194 8.58 1.50 4.85
CA ILE A 194 7.97 1.38 3.53
C ILE A 194 7.26 2.67 3.18
N GLY A 195 7.69 3.31 2.11
CA GLY A 195 6.94 4.37 1.46
C GLY A 195 6.13 3.82 0.30
N GLY A 196 4.91 4.31 0.07
CA GLY A 196 4.12 3.77 -1.03
C GLY A 196 3.02 4.68 -1.54
N LYS A 197 2.43 4.31 -2.67
CA LYS A 197 1.23 4.95 -3.21
C LYS A 197 0.39 3.97 -3.99
N THR A 198 -0.89 3.94 -3.68
CA THR A 198 -1.91 3.17 -4.41
C THR A 198 -2.40 3.94 -5.62
N GLY A 199 -2.74 3.23 -6.68
CA GLY A 199 -3.43 3.73 -7.86
C GLY A 199 -4.70 2.94 -8.13
N THR A 200 -5.74 3.63 -8.60
CA THR A 200 -6.97 3.02 -9.12
C THR A 200 -7.43 3.88 -10.28
N SER A 201 -7.21 3.41 -11.49
CA SER A 201 -7.60 4.09 -12.72
C SER A 201 -8.87 3.49 -13.27
N GLN A 202 -9.83 4.35 -13.60
CA GLN A 202 -11.05 3.95 -14.30
C GLN A 202 -10.76 3.79 -15.80
N PRO A 203 -11.49 2.92 -16.51
CA PRO A 203 -11.40 2.85 -17.95
C PRO A 203 -11.79 4.19 -18.59
N SER A 204 -11.17 4.53 -19.70
CA SER A 204 -11.53 5.73 -20.47
C SER A 204 -12.96 5.62 -20.99
N PRO A 205 -13.69 6.73 -21.16
CA PRO A 205 -15.02 6.71 -21.78
C PRO A 205 -15.00 6.02 -23.15
N GLY A 206 -15.93 5.07 -23.35
CA GLY A 206 -15.98 4.22 -24.54
C GLY A 206 -15.08 2.99 -24.52
N LYS A 207 -14.31 2.80 -23.46
CA LYS A 207 -13.42 1.67 -23.24
C LYS A 207 -13.75 0.90 -21.94
N GLU A 208 -15.01 0.91 -21.52
CA GLU A 208 -15.49 0.28 -20.29
C GLU A 208 -15.16 -1.22 -20.24
N HIS A 209 -15.02 -1.86 -21.38
CA HIS A 209 -14.63 -3.27 -21.51
C HIS A 209 -13.17 -3.56 -21.11
N GLU A 210 -12.31 -2.54 -21.08
CA GLU A 210 -10.92 -2.69 -20.61
C GLU A 210 -10.84 -2.82 -19.09
N GLY A 211 -11.89 -2.43 -18.36
CA GLY A 211 -11.96 -2.52 -16.91
C GLY A 211 -11.03 -1.54 -16.18
N TYR A 212 -10.89 -1.74 -14.88
CA TYR A 212 -10.02 -0.92 -14.03
C TYR A 212 -8.56 -1.38 -14.12
N THR A 213 -7.65 -0.43 -13.94
CA THR A 213 -6.24 -0.73 -13.63
C THR A 213 -5.94 -0.34 -12.20
N VAL A 214 -5.50 -1.31 -11.40
CA VAL A 214 -5.12 -1.08 -10.00
C VAL A 214 -3.63 -1.27 -9.82
N SER A 215 -3.01 -0.47 -8.97
CA SER A 215 -1.57 -0.55 -8.75
C SER A 215 -1.18 -0.15 -7.33
N PHE A 216 0.03 -0.56 -6.96
CA PHE A 216 0.73 -0.09 -5.78
C PHE A 216 2.21 0.02 -6.11
N VAL A 217 2.80 1.18 -5.90
CA VAL A 217 4.25 1.38 -5.94
C VAL A 217 4.77 1.53 -4.52
N ALA A 218 5.88 0.86 -4.21
CA ALA A 218 6.55 0.94 -2.92
C ALA A 218 8.04 1.26 -3.08
N ILE A 219 8.59 1.95 -2.08
CA ILE A 219 10.02 2.25 -1.92
C ILE A 219 10.44 1.73 -0.54
N SER A 220 11.60 1.09 -0.43
CA SER A 220 12.14 0.65 0.87
C SER A 220 13.67 0.55 0.86
N PRO A 221 14.34 0.89 1.99
CA PRO A 221 13.88 1.77 3.07
C PRO A 221 13.55 3.17 2.55
N THR A 222 12.79 4.00 3.29
CA THR A 222 12.43 5.35 2.82
C THR A 222 13.53 6.39 2.99
N ASP A 223 14.39 6.21 3.98
CA ASP A 223 15.54 7.08 4.28
C ASP A 223 16.72 6.84 3.33
N ASN A 224 17.02 5.58 3.04
CA ASN A 224 18.07 5.16 2.11
C ASN A 224 17.55 4.06 1.17
N PRO A 225 16.82 4.41 0.11
CA PRO A 225 16.13 3.43 -0.74
C PRO A 225 17.08 2.48 -1.48
N GLU A 226 16.79 1.18 -1.34
CA GLU A 226 17.51 0.10 -2.01
C GLU A 226 16.64 -0.59 -3.07
N ILE A 227 15.31 -0.49 -2.94
CA ILE A 227 14.36 -1.11 -3.86
C ILE A 227 13.15 -0.23 -4.11
N VAL A 228 12.69 -0.25 -5.36
CA VAL A 228 11.37 0.21 -5.78
C VAL A 228 10.60 -0.95 -6.37
N LEU A 229 9.39 -1.21 -5.87
CA LEU A 229 8.53 -2.30 -6.32
C LEU A 229 7.21 -1.71 -6.86
N LEU A 230 6.83 -2.10 -8.07
CA LEU A 230 5.54 -1.78 -8.66
C LEU A 230 4.74 -3.07 -8.91
N VAL A 231 3.55 -3.14 -8.35
CA VAL A 231 2.54 -4.15 -8.71
C VAL A 231 1.39 -3.45 -9.43
N ALA A 232 1.07 -3.90 -10.62
CA ALA A 232 -0.05 -3.40 -11.41
C ALA A 232 -0.89 -4.58 -11.93
N ILE A 233 -2.21 -4.49 -11.80
CA ILE A 233 -3.15 -5.51 -12.23
C ILE A 233 -4.21 -4.85 -13.11
N TYR A 234 -4.37 -5.38 -14.30
CA TYR A 234 -5.32 -4.92 -15.29
C TYR A 234 -6.59 -5.75 -15.21
N ASN A 235 -7.73 -5.07 -15.22
CA ASN A 235 -9.06 -5.67 -15.20
C ASN A 235 -9.22 -6.78 -14.13
N PRO A 236 -9.00 -6.47 -12.84
CA PRO A 236 -9.16 -7.45 -11.78
C PRO A 236 -10.61 -7.96 -11.72
N ALA A 237 -10.79 -9.26 -11.56
CA ALA A 237 -12.10 -9.91 -11.48
C ALA A 237 -12.78 -9.65 -10.12
N THR A 238 -13.16 -8.40 -9.86
CA THR A 238 -13.81 -7.98 -8.61
C THR A 238 -14.80 -6.84 -8.85
N SER A 239 -15.84 -6.78 -8.03
CA SER A 239 -16.78 -5.66 -8.03
C SER A 239 -16.23 -4.38 -7.38
N ASP A 240 -15.12 -4.49 -6.62
CA ASP A 240 -14.57 -3.42 -5.81
C ASP A 240 -13.06 -3.26 -6.05
N PRO A 241 -12.65 -2.68 -7.20
CA PRO A 241 -11.29 -2.67 -7.68
C PRO A 241 -10.44 -1.57 -7.03
N TYR A 242 -10.12 -1.68 -5.74
CA TYR A 242 -9.21 -0.76 -5.05
C TYR A 242 -7.77 -1.28 -5.03
N GLY A 243 -6.81 -0.46 -5.49
CA GLY A 243 -5.39 -0.80 -5.50
C GLY A 243 -4.83 -1.16 -4.12
N SER A 244 -5.32 -0.52 -3.06
CA SER A 244 -4.94 -0.85 -1.68
C SER A 244 -5.33 -2.28 -1.29
N GLN A 245 -6.53 -2.71 -1.66
CA GLN A 245 -7.08 -4.03 -1.29
C GLN A 245 -6.45 -5.17 -2.10
N ILE A 246 -6.14 -4.91 -3.36
CA ILE A 246 -5.67 -5.93 -4.30
C ILE A 246 -4.14 -5.98 -4.33
N CYS A 247 -3.49 -4.84 -4.58
CA CYS A 247 -2.04 -4.78 -4.76
C CYS A 247 -1.28 -4.64 -3.43
N GLY A 248 -1.89 -4.02 -2.39
CA GLY A 248 -1.24 -3.81 -1.09
C GLY A 248 -0.73 -5.11 -0.45
N PRO A 249 -1.58 -6.15 -0.26
CA PRO A 249 -1.13 -7.42 0.31
C PRO A 249 -0.06 -8.12 -0.53
N ILE A 250 -0.10 -7.98 -1.86
CA ILE A 250 0.90 -8.56 -2.75
C ILE A 250 2.24 -7.86 -2.54
N VAL A 251 2.25 -6.53 -2.50
CA VAL A 251 3.46 -5.73 -2.21
C VAL A 251 4.05 -6.09 -0.85
N SER A 252 3.21 -6.15 0.19
CA SER A 252 3.64 -6.54 1.54
C SER A 252 4.28 -7.92 1.56
N ASN A 253 3.64 -8.91 0.94
CA ASN A 253 4.16 -10.28 0.87
C ASN A 253 5.50 -10.34 0.11
N MET A 254 5.59 -9.69 -1.05
CA MET A 254 6.83 -9.66 -1.84
C MET A 254 7.97 -8.99 -1.07
N LEU A 255 7.73 -7.81 -0.49
CA LEU A 255 8.76 -7.09 0.26
C LEU A 255 9.18 -7.84 1.53
N SER A 256 8.28 -8.56 2.20
CA SER A 256 8.62 -9.37 3.38
C SER A 256 9.62 -10.49 3.08
N GLU A 257 9.70 -10.93 1.83
CA GLU A 257 10.69 -11.91 1.36
C GLU A 257 11.94 -11.25 0.75
N ILE A 258 11.74 -10.19 -0.03
CA ILE A 258 12.82 -9.51 -0.76
C ILE A 258 13.77 -8.78 0.20
N LEU A 259 13.24 -8.02 1.17
CA LEU A 259 14.07 -7.18 2.04
C LEU A 259 15.07 -8.00 2.88
N PRO A 260 14.68 -9.11 3.54
CA PRO A 260 15.63 -10.00 4.21
C PRO A 260 16.61 -10.65 3.24
N TYR A 261 16.15 -11.04 2.05
CA TYR A 261 17.02 -11.63 1.02
C TYR A 261 18.11 -10.66 0.56
N MET A 262 17.80 -9.36 0.47
CA MET A 262 18.77 -8.31 0.18
C MET A 262 19.72 -8.01 1.35
N GLY A 263 19.55 -8.66 2.50
CA GLY A 263 20.33 -8.40 3.71
C GLY A 263 19.98 -7.07 4.40
N LEU A 264 18.85 -6.48 4.04
CA LEU A 264 18.35 -5.30 4.72
C LEU A 264 17.83 -5.71 6.10
N SER A 265 18.49 -5.22 7.13
CA SER A 265 18.02 -5.42 8.50
C SER A 265 16.74 -4.65 8.72
N SER A 266 15.76 -5.25 9.39
CA SER A 266 14.65 -4.50 9.92
C SER A 266 15.22 -3.42 10.85
N SER A 267 15.25 -2.17 10.39
CA SER A 267 15.64 -1.05 11.22
C SER A 267 14.60 -0.91 12.33
N ASN A 268 14.97 -1.22 13.55
CA ASN A 268 14.21 -1.09 14.80
C ASN A 268 13.74 -2.38 15.46
N ILE A 269 14.57 -3.43 15.48
CA ILE A 269 14.40 -4.42 16.54
C ILE A 269 14.80 -3.83 17.91
N ASP A 270 15.67 -2.80 17.95
CA ASP A 270 16.22 -2.32 19.24
C ASP A 270 15.54 -1.09 19.87
N THR A 271 14.63 -0.35 19.18
CA THR A 271 14.08 0.87 19.78
C THR A 271 12.57 1.11 19.59
N ILE A 272 11.91 0.49 18.60
CA ILE A 272 10.45 0.63 18.39
C ILE A 272 9.68 -0.57 18.94
N THR A 273 10.32 -1.72 19.13
CA THR A 273 9.72 -2.89 19.77
C THR A 273 9.41 -2.66 21.26
N MET A 274 9.90 -1.58 21.84
CA MET A 274 9.49 -1.19 23.20
C MET A 274 8.31 -0.21 23.25
N ASN A 275 7.88 0.41 22.14
CA ASN A 275 6.78 1.40 22.15
C ASN A 275 5.58 1.10 21.24
N GLN A 276 5.67 0.08 20.36
CA GLN A 276 4.52 -0.64 19.86
C GLN A 276 4.67 -2.10 20.29
N ALA A 277 4.74 -2.33 21.56
CA ALA A 277 4.33 -3.59 22.14
C ALA A 277 3.03 -3.95 21.42
N SER A 278 3.00 -5.08 20.73
CA SER A 278 1.76 -5.69 20.26
C SER A 278 0.82 -5.58 21.46
N THR A 279 -0.10 -4.57 21.39
CA THR A 279 -0.94 -4.27 22.55
C THR A 279 -1.73 -5.53 22.80
N GLU A 280 -1.41 -6.23 23.86
CA GLU A 280 -2.19 -7.36 24.30
C GLU A 280 -3.57 -6.84 24.68
N LEU A 281 -4.57 -7.39 24.08
CA LEU A 281 -5.96 -7.06 24.28
C LEU A 281 -6.65 -8.25 24.90
N THR A 282 -7.60 -7.98 25.76
CA THR A 282 -8.46 -9.02 26.31
C THR A 282 -9.71 -9.12 25.46
N VAL A 283 -10.02 -10.31 25.00
CA VAL A 283 -11.23 -10.59 24.21
C VAL A 283 -12.47 -10.30 25.06
N PRO A 284 -13.34 -9.36 24.67
CA PRO A 284 -14.56 -9.05 25.40
C PRO A 284 -15.60 -10.18 25.29
N ASP A 285 -16.51 -10.27 26.26
CA ASP A 285 -17.67 -11.15 26.17
C ASP A 285 -18.75 -10.50 25.30
N ILE A 286 -18.98 -11.11 24.14
CA ILE A 286 -19.96 -10.63 23.16
C ILE A 286 -21.14 -11.61 22.99
N ARG A 287 -21.22 -12.64 23.83
CA ARG A 287 -22.35 -13.59 23.82
C ARG A 287 -23.62 -12.86 24.25
N ASN A 288 -24.75 -13.32 23.72
CA ASN A 288 -26.08 -12.70 23.91
C ASN A 288 -26.19 -11.25 23.39
N LYS A 289 -25.25 -10.79 22.55
CA LYS A 289 -25.35 -9.55 21.79
C LYS A 289 -25.83 -9.88 20.37
N THR A 290 -26.49 -8.90 19.72
CA THR A 290 -26.73 -9.06 18.29
C THR A 290 -25.40 -9.07 17.54
N VAL A 291 -25.36 -9.69 16.37
CA VAL A 291 -24.14 -9.74 15.54
C VAL A 291 -23.62 -8.33 15.27
N THR A 292 -24.50 -7.38 14.97
CA THR A 292 -24.14 -5.97 14.72
C THR A 292 -23.52 -5.31 15.97
N GLU A 293 -24.10 -5.54 17.15
CA GLU A 293 -23.53 -5.03 18.41
C GLU A 293 -22.16 -5.65 18.71
N ALA A 294 -22.04 -6.97 18.55
CA ALA A 294 -20.80 -7.70 18.75
C ALA A 294 -19.68 -7.18 17.83
N GLN A 295 -19.99 -6.95 16.55
CA GLN A 295 -19.05 -6.37 15.59
C GLN A 295 -18.58 -4.97 16.00
N LYS A 296 -19.47 -4.12 16.49
CA LYS A 296 -19.12 -2.78 17.00
C LYS A 296 -18.22 -2.84 18.23
N ILE A 297 -18.54 -3.73 19.19
CA ILE A 297 -17.73 -3.92 20.41
C ILE A 297 -16.32 -4.39 20.04
N LEU A 298 -16.20 -5.40 19.19
CA LEU A 298 -14.91 -5.93 18.76
C LEU A 298 -14.09 -4.87 18.03
N ALA A 299 -14.69 -4.15 17.08
CA ALA A 299 -14.01 -3.09 16.35
C ALA A 299 -13.51 -1.96 17.28
N SER A 300 -14.33 -1.54 18.27
CA SER A 300 -13.92 -0.53 19.26
C SER A 300 -12.83 -1.04 20.20
N SER A 301 -12.70 -2.35 20.39
CA SER A 301 -11.65 -3.01 21.17
C SER A 301 -10.40 -3.35 20.35
N GLY A 302 -10.30 -2.90 19.08
CA GLY A 302 -9.16 -3.20 18.21
C GLY A 302 -9.13 -4.64 17.67
N LEU A 303 -10.26 -5.35 17.69
CA LEU A 303 -10.38 -6.74 17.26
C LEU A 303 -11.22 -6.84 15.98
N GLN A 304 -11.01 -7.89 15.20
CA GLN A 304 -11.77 -8.18 13.99
C GLN A 304 -12.81 -9.27 14.30
N SER A 305 -14.00 -9.15 13.72
CA SER A 305 -15.02 -10.18 13.81
C SER A 305 -15.04 -11.04 12.55
N LYS A 306 -15.25 -12.35 12.71
CA LYS A 306 -15.52 -13.25 11.60
C LYS A 306 -16.82 -14.01 11.85
N ILE A 307 -17.75 -13.91 10.93
CA ILE A 307 -19.02 -14.61 10.99
C ILE A 307 -19.49 -14.97 9.58
N ASN A 308 -20.07 -16.12 9.43
CA ASN A 308 -20.63 -16.63 8.18
C ASN A 308 -22.12 -16.93 8.37
N VAL A 309 -22.95 -15.88 8.28
CA VAL A 309 -24.42 -15.97 8.37
C VAL A 309 -25.07 -15.26 7.19
N SER A 310 -26.21 -15.77 6.76
CA SER A 310 -27.05 -15.21 5.70
C SER A 310 -28.26 -14.43 6.21
N GLY A 311 -28.55 -14.45 7.51
CA GLY A 311 -29.68 -13.78 8.14
C GLY A 311 -29.45 -12.31 8.50
N ASN A 312 -30.50 -11.68 9.07
CA ASN A 312 -30.43 -10.30 9.54
C ASN A 312 -29.55 -10.17 10.80
N LYS A 313 -28.40 -9.54 10.66
CA LYS A 313 -27.41 -9.38 11.73
C LYS A 313 -27.88 -8.58 12.95
N ASP A 314 -28.94 -7.81 12.80
CA ASP A 314 -29.55 -7.03 13.89
C ASP A 314 -30.50 -7.88 14.77
N GLU A 315 -30.87 -9.06 14.29
CA GLU A 315 -31.78 -9.99 14.99
C GLU A 315 -31.06 -11.24 15.51
N LEU A 316 -29.97 -11.66 14.83
CA LEU A 316 -29.21 -12.83 15.21
C LEU A 316 -28.37 -12.58 16.46
N LEU A 317 -28.50 -13.43 17.48
CA LEU A 317 -27.70 -13.38 18.70
C LEU A 317 -26.45 -14.26 18.59
N VAL A 318 -25.33 -13.74 19.08
CA VAL A 318 -24.09 -14.51 19.25
C VAL A 318 -24.29 -15.48 20.43
N THR A 319 -24.24 -16.75 20.15
CA THR A 319 -24.33 -17.80 21.16
C THR A 319 -22.98 -18.20 21.73
N GLU A 320 -21.95 -18.25 20.86
CA GLU A 320 -20.57 -18.57 21.22
C GLU A 320 -19.55 -17.76 20.42
N GLN A 321 -18.31 -17.72 20.91
CA GLN A 321 -17.18 -17.02 20.30
C GLN A 321 -15.86 -17.79 20.49
N THR A 322 -14.95 -17.67 19.53
CA THR A 322 -13.57 -18.17 19.60
C THR A 322 -12.59 -17.05 19.18
N PRO A 323 -11.64 -16.61 20.03
CA PRO A 323 -11.31 -17.10 21.38
C PRO A 323 -12.41 -16.82 22.40
N THR A 324 -12.35 -17.55 23.52
CA THR A 324 -13.26 -17.36 24.67
C THR A 324 -13.07 -15.98 25.30
N PRO A 325 -14.10 -15.39 25.95
CA PRO A 325 -13.97 -14.15 26.69
C PRO A 325 -12.83 -14.21 27.70
N GLY A 326 -12.08 -13.12 27.86
CA GLY A 326 -10.93 -13.05 28.78
C GLY A 326 -9.62 -13.58 28.21
N THR A 327 -9.61 -14.17 27.02
CA THR A 327 -8.37 -14.61 26.35
C THR A 327 -7.53 -13.40 25.95
N THR A 328 -6.22 -13.46 26.21
CA THR A 328 -5.25 -12.47 25.73
C THR A 328 -4.93 -12.73 24.26
N VAL A 329 -5.01 -11.68 23.45
CA VAL A 329 -4.73 -11.71 22.01
C VAL A 329 -4.03 -10.43 21.60
N LEU A 330 -3.42 -10.41 20.42
CA LEU A 330 -2.81 -9.20 19.86
C LEU A 330 -3.86 -8.30 19.18
N ASN A 331 -3.55 -7.03 19.06
CA ASN A 331 -4.36 -6.10 18.26
C ASN A 331 -4.61 -6.66 16.85
N ASN A 332 -5.81 -6.41 16.29
CA ASN A 332 -6.30 -6.96 15.02
C ASN A 332 -6.50 -8.50 14.98
N SER A 333 -6.48 -9.17 16.13
CA SER A 333 -6.86 -10.59 16.20
C SER A 333 -8.31 -10.81 15.81
N ILE A 334 -8.59 -12.00 15.25
CA ILE A 334 -9.91 -12.38 14.77
C ILE A 334 -10.70 -13.05 15.91
N VAL A 335 -11.95 -12.63 16.10
CA VAL A 335 -12.92 -13.33 16.94
C VAL A 335 -13.98 -13.94 16.03
N ALA A 336 -14.02 -15.28 15.98
CA ALA A 336 -15.05 -16.02 15.28
C ALA A 336 -16.34 -16.01 16.11
N LEU A 337 -17.46 -15.66 15.47
CA LEU A 337 -18.78 -15.55 16.09
C LEU A 337 -19.68 -16.68 15.60
N TYR A 338 -20.41 -17.29 16.54
CA TYR A 338 -21.36 -18.36 16.26
C TYR A 338 -22.76 -17.96 16.71
N THR A 339 -23.76 -18.31 15.93
CA THR A 339 -25.19 -18.11 16.20
C THR A 339 -25.91 -19.43 16.11
N GLU A 340 -27.18 -19.48 16.51
CA GLU A 340 -28.00 -20.71 16.36
C GLU A 340 -28.11 -21.16 14.90
N GLU A 341 -28.12 -20.20 13.95
CA GLU A 341 -28.16 -20.50 12.51
C GLU A 341 -26.82 -21.02 11.97
N ASN A 342 -25.72 -20.70 12.64
CA ASN A 342 -24.37 -21.07 12.23
C ASN A 342 -23.64 -21.77 13.39
N ALA A 343 -24.19 -22.89 13.85
CA ALA A 343 -23.58 -23.72 14.88
C ALA A 343 -22.41 -24.57 14.36
N ILE A 344 -22.18 -24.62 13.05
CA ILE A 344 -21.08 -25.38 12.45
C ILE A 344 -19.79 -24.58 12.61
N ARG A 345 -18.92 -25.06 13.51
CA ARG A 345 -17.60 -24.48 13.75
C ARG A 345 -16.68 -24.81 12.59
N THR A 346 -16.13 -23.77 11.97
CA THR A 346 -15.13 -23.97 10.94
C THR A 346 -13.82 -24.40 11.59
N SER A 347 -13.35 -25.59 11.23
CA SER A 347 -12.08 -26.12 11.70
C SER A 347 -10.98 -25.88 10.67
N VAL A 348 -9.79 -25.56 11.15
CA VAL A 348 -8.60 -25.31 10.33
C VAL A 348 -7.40 -26.08 10.87
N THR A 349 -6.45 -26.40 9.99
CA THR A 349 -5.24 -27.13 10.37
C THR A 349 -4.14 -26.14 10.76
N VAL A 350 -3.52 -26.36 11.92
CA VAL A 350 -2.40 -25.58 12.41
C VAL A 350 -1.19 -25.76 11.49
N PRO A 351 -0.60 -24.67 10.95
CA PRO A 351 0.56 -24.76 10.10
C PRO A 351 1.84 -25.06 10.90
N ASN A 352 2.88 -25.50 10.20
CA ASN A 352 4.22 -25.59 10.80
C ASN A 352 4.82 -24.18 10.87
N LEU A 353 5.07 -23.70 12.08
CA LEU A 353 5.62 -22.36 12.34
C LEU A 353 7.09 -22.39 12.77
N ILE A 354 7.60 -23.56 13.14
CA ILE A 354 8.98 -23.73 13.61
C ILE A 354 9.98 -23.33 12.51
N GLY A 355 10.97 -22.52 12.88
CA GLY A 355 12.00 -22.00 11.98
C GLY A 355 11.59 -20.77 11.17
N LEU A 356 10.33 -20.37 11.22
CA LEU A 356 9.85 -19.15 10.57
C LEU A 356 10.24 -17.91 11.36
N THR A 357 10.43 -16.79 10.68
CA THR A 357 10.48 -15.47 11.33
C THR A 357 9.09 -15.10 11.88
N LEU A 358 9.02 -14.15 12.81
CA LEU A 358 7.74 -13.67 13.36
C LEU A 358 6.76 -13.23 12.25
N SER A 359 7.26 -12.52 11.25
CA SER A 359 6.45 -12.04 10.12
C SER A 359 5.89 -13.20 9.28
N GLN A 360 6.72 -14.20 8.97
CA GLN A 360 6.28 -15.41 8.26
C GLN A 360 5.25 -16.21 9.06
N ALA A 361 5.47 -16.34 10.38
CA ALA A 361 4.54 -17.01 11.27
C ALA A 361 3.19 -16.28 11.35
N LYS A 362 3.21 -14.93 11.49
CA LYS A 362 1.98 -14.09 11.45
C LYS A 362 1.19 -14.30 10.16
N ASN A 363 1.85 -14.27 9.01
CA ASN A 363 1.20 -14.48 7.72
C ASN A 363 0.60 -15.89 7.60
N SER A 364 1.33 -16.92 8.03
CA SER A 364 0.88 -18.32 8.01
C SER A 364 -0.35 -18.53 8.89
N ILE A 365 -0.38 -17.93 10.07
CA ILE A 365 -1.50 -17.96 11.02
C ILE A 365 -2.70 -17.20 10.45
N LYS A 366 -2.48 -15.99 9.91
CA LYS A 366 -3.54 -15.15 9.34
C LYS A 366 -4.28 -15.83 8.18
N THR A 367 -3.55 -16.52 7.28
CA THR A 367 -4.16 -17.25 6.15
C THR A 367 -5.07 -18.39 6.58
N LYS A 368 -4.94 -18.85 7.82
CA LYS A 368 -5.77 -19.90 8.42
C LYS A 368 -6.83 -19.35 9.38
N ASN A 369 -7.00 -18.02 9.46
CA ASN A 369 -7.90 -17.36 10.42
C ASN A 369 -7.62 -17.77 11.88
N LEU A 370 -6.36 -17.98 12.22
CA LEU A 370 -5.88 -18.24 13.56
C LEU A 370 -5.31 -16.96 14.17
N ASN A 371 -5.14 -16.97 15.49
CA ASN A 371 -4.48 -15.89 16.23
C ASN A 371 -3.16 -16.39 16.82
N MET A 372 -2.34 -15.45 17.28
CA MET A 372 -1.10 -15.75 17.99
C MET A 372 -0.82 -14.78 19.11
N THR A 373 -0.04 -15.25 20.07
CA THR A 373 0.77 -14.46 20.99
C THR A 373 2.20 -14.95 20.87
N TYR A 374 3.18 -14.17 21.33
CA TYR A 374 4.57 -14.61 21.25
C TYR A 374 5.44 -13.98 22.33
N GLU A 375 6.58 -14.63 22.62
CA GLU A 375 7.65 -14.13 23.46
C GLU A 375 9.00 -14.38 22.76
N GLY A 376 10.01 -13.55 23.08
CA GLY A 376 11.33 -13.62 22.48
C GLY A 376 11.42 -12.89 21.14
N ALA A 377 12.56 -13.05 20.46
CA ALA A 377 12.83 -12.44 19.15
C ALA A 377 13.66 -13.40 18.29
N GLY A 378 13.60 -13.25 16.95
CA GLY A 378 14.31 -14.10 16.02
C GLY A 378 13.39 -15.09 15.29
N LYS A 379 13.71 -16.37 15.31
CA LYS A 379 12.92 -17.42 14.66
C LYS A 379 12.09 -18.20 15.67
N VAL A 380 10.93 -18.68 15.26
CA VAL A 380 10.09 -19.55 16.07
C VAL A 380 10.82 -20.85 16.38
N ILE A 381 11.07 -21.11 17.67
CA ILE A 381 11.68 -22.35 18.17
C ILE A 381 10.62 -23.27 18.78
N ASN A 382 9.45 -22.74 19.19
CA ASN A 382 8.37 -23.53 19.75
C ASN A 382 6.99 -22.92 19.38
N GLN A 383 5.98 -23.77 19.21
CA GLN A 383 4.57 -23.40 19.05
C GLN A 383 3.69 -24.23 20.02
N SER A 384 2.76 -23.57 20.72
CA SER A 384 1.94 -24.20 21.77
C SER A 384 0.99 -25.28 21.27
N ILE A 385 0.61 -25.23 20.00
CA ILE A 385 -0.24 -26.23 19.34
C ILE A 385 0.56 -26.83 18.18
N SER A 386 0.69 -28.16 18.18
CA SER A 386 1.50 -28.86 17.18
C SER A 386 0.93 -28.65 15.76
N LYS A 387 1.84 -28.61 14.76
CA LYS A 387 1.44 -28.62 13.36
C LYS A 387 0.51 -29.78 13.04
N ASP A 388 -0.31 -29.61 12.04
CA ASP A 388 -1.30 -30.60 11.56
C ASP A 388 -2.45 -30.89 12.55
N THR A 389 -2.48 -30.23 13.74
CA THR A 389 -3.61 -30.29 14.65
C THR A 389 -4.81 -29.54 14.06
N THR A 390 -6.01 -30.12 14.14
CA THR A 390 -7.24 -29.43 13.75
C THR A 390 -7.78 -28.63 14.92
N VAL A 391 -8.01 -27.33 14.70
CA VAL A 391 -8.54 -26.40 15.71
C VAL A 391 -9.62 -25.50 15.08
N GLU A 392 -10.38 -24.78 15.90
CA GLU A 392 -11.37 -23.81 15.42
C GLU A 392 -10.70 -22.56 14.92
N GLU A 393 -11.30 -21.87 13.93
CA GLU A 393 -10.92 -20.52 13.56
C GLU A 393 -10.95 -19.59 14.78
N GLY A 394 -10.01 -18.63 14.84
CA GLY A 394 -9.84 -17.76 16.00
C GLY A 394 -9.00 -18.35 17.12
N THR A 395 -8.63 -19.63 17.10
CA THR A 395 -7.75 -20.24 18.12
C THR A 395 -6.41 -19.50 18.21
N VAL A 396 -5.92 -19.29 19.43
CA VAL A 396 -4.65 -18.60 19.71
C VAL A 396 -3.51 -19.60 19.85
N ILE A 397 -2.43 -19.39 19.11
CA ILE A 397 -1.20 -20.18 19.17
C ILE A 397 -0.12 -19.31 19.83
N HIS A 398 0.44 -19.75 20.95
CA HIS A 398 1.57 -19.08 21.56
C HIS A 398 2.88 -19.56 20.95
N LEU A 399 3.75 -18.62 20.56
CA LEU A 399 5.04 -18.87 19.92
C LEU A 399 6.19 -18.43 20.83
N VAL A 400 7.26 -19.23 20.87
CA VAL A 400 8.53 -18.84 21.50
C VAL A 400 9.56 -18.64 20.39
N LEU A 401 10.22 -17.49 20.40
CA LEU A 401 11.23 -17.11 19.41
C LEU A 401 12.60 -16.97 20.06
N GLU A 402 13.64 -17.36 19.29
CA GLU A 402 15.05 -17.21 19.66
C GLU A 402 15.91 -16.95 18.41
#